data_4acac0659d24c35e4479a30e4ba2fe3b
#
_entry.id   4acac0659d24c35e4479a30e4ba2fe3b
#
_cell.length_a   1.000
_cell.length_b   1.000
_cell.length_c   1.000
_cell.angle_alpha   90.00
_cell.angle_beta   90.00
_cell.angle_gamma   90.00
#
_symmetry.space_group_name_H-M   'P 1'
#
loop_
_entity.id
_entity.type
_entity.pdbx_description
1 polymer ?
#
loop_
_entity_poly.entity_id
_entity_poly.type
_entity_poly.pdbx_seq_one_letter_code
_entity_poly.pdbx_strand_id
1 'polypeptide(L)'
;MKVMSVIDADGFRPNVGIIIANSQGQLLWARRVGQNAWQFPQGGINASETPQQALFRELYEEIGLTAGDVDIVACTRGWLRYRLPRRMIRTHSRPVCIGQKQKWFLLKIRCQESQICMTATPTPEFDGWRWVSYWYPLGQVVPFK
;
A
#
# COMPACT_ATOMS: atom_id res chain seq x y z
N MET A 1 11.45 12.66 1.45
CA MET A 1 12.03 11.90 0.32
C MET A 1 11.97 10.41 0.62
N LYS A 2 11.41 9.63 -0.31
CA LYS A 2 11.36 8.18 -0.12
C LYS A 2 12.74 7.57 -0.28
N VAL A 3 13.15 6.81 0.72
CA VAL A 3 14.33 5.97 0.61
C VAL A 3 13.95 4.73 -0.18
N MET A 4 14.84 4.25 -1.05
CA MET A 4 14.57 3.05 -1.84
C MET A 4 14.37 1.85 -0.92
N SER A 5 13.32 1.06 -1.18
CA SER A 5 13.09 -0.18 -0.47
C SER A 5 14.15 -1.21 -0.86
N VAL A 6 14.48 -2.10 0.09
CA VAL A 6 15.46 -3.15 -0.14
C VAL A 6 14.85 -4.34 -0.88
N ILE A 7 15.69 -5.16 -1.47
CA ILE A 7 15.32 -6.46 -2.04
C ILE A 7 15.97 -7.52 -1.15
N ASP A 8 15.20 -8.51 -0.70
CA ASP A 8 15.70 -9.53 0.19
C ASP A 8 16.60 -10.57 -0.56
N ALA A 9 17.17 -11.51 0.19
CA ALA A 9 18.06 -12.52 -0.37
C ALA A 9 17.37 -13.43 -1.39
N ASP A 10 16.05 -13.58 -1.31
CA ASP A 10 15.26 -14.41 -2.22
C ASP A 10 14.80 -13.66 -3.46
N GLY A 11 15.09 -12.35 -3.55
CA GLY A 11 14.75 -11.52 -4.69
C GLY A 11 13.43 -10.80 -4.58
N PHE A 12 12.80 -10.76 -3.40
CA PHE A 12 11.52 -10.10 -3.18
C PHE A 12 11.72 -8.73 -2.53
N ARG A 13 10.93 -7.76 -2.98
CA ARG A 13 10.88 -6.43 -2.39
C ARG A 13 9.81 -6.40 -1.30
N PRO A 14 10.18 -6.14 -0.03
CA PRO A 14 9.19 -6.05 1.05
C PRO A 14 8.29 -4.82 0.87
N ASN A 15 7.01 -5.00 1.13
CA ASN A 15 5.99 -4.00 0.88
C ASN A 15 4.89 -4.12 1.93
N VAL A 16 4.23 -3.01 2.26
CA VAL A 16 3.02 -3.00 3.09
C VAL A 16 1.83 -2.61 2.24
N GLY A 17 0.70 -3.29 2.47
CA GLY A 17 -0.57 -2.95 1.88
C GLY A 17 -1.50 -2.42 2.97
N ILE A 18 -2.32 -1.43 2.61
CA ILE A 18 -3.17 -0.71 3.57
C ILE A 18 -4.62 -0.80 3.14
N ILE A 19 -5.44 -1.43 3.97
CA ILE A 19 -6.89 -1.47 3.77
C ILE A 19 -7.52 -0.66 4.89
N ILE A 20 -8.20 0.44 4.54
CA ILE A 20 -8.85 1.31 5.51
C ILE A 20 -10.36 1.11 5.40
N ALA A 21 -10.99 0.72 6.52
CA ALA A 21 -12.42 0.53 6.60
C ALA A 21 -13.08 1.65 7.39
N ASN A 22 -14.28 2.02 6.98
CA ASN A 22 -15.12 2.95 7.76
C ASN A 22 -16.09 2.15 8.65
N SER A 23 -16.93 2.86 9.41
CA SER A 23 -17.89 2.25 10.33
C SER A 23 -18.98 1.44 9.62
N GLN A 24 -19.16 1.63 8.33
CA GLN A 24 -20.15 0.92 7.51
C GLN A 24 -19.56 -0.29 6.79
N GLY A 25 -18.30 -0.62 7.07
CA GLY A 25 -17.63 -1.77 6.44
C GLY A 25 -17.20 -1.52 5.00
N GLN A 26 -17.22 -0.27 4.55
CA GLN A 26 -16.70 0.08 3.22
C GLN A 26 -15.20 0.29 3.30
N LEU A 27 -14.52 0.06 2.17
CA LEU A 27 -13.07 0.13 2.06
C LEU A 27 -12.64 1.33 1.22
N LEU A 28 -11.53 1.95 1.58
CA LEU A 28 -10.95 3.05 0.83
C LEU A 28 -10.23 2.52 -0.41
N TRP A 29 -10.66 3.02 -1.58
CA TRP A 29 -10.13 2.64 -2.89
C TRP A 29 -9.54 3.88 -3.53
N ALA A 30 -8.26 3.84 -3.89
CA ALA A 30 -7.51 5.02 -4.31
C ALA A 30 -7.13 4.96 -5.79
N ARG A 31 -7.18 6.12 -6.45
CA ARG A 31 -6.85 6.26 -7.87
C ARG A 31 -5.44 6.81 -8.02
N ARG A 32 -4.63 6.14 -8.81
CA ARG A 32 -3.27 6.58 -9.12
C ARG A 32 -3.29 7.87 -9.95
N VAL A 33 -2.37 8.78 -9.62
CA VAL A 33 -2.26 10.06 -10.30
C VAL A 33 -2.12 9.88 -11.81
N GLY A 34 -3.00 10.57 -12.57
CA GLY A 34 -2.94 10.60 -14.03
C GLY A 34 -3.32 9.30 -14.71
N GLN A 35 -3.89 8.34 -13.99
CA GLN A 35 -4.25 7.04 -14.53
C GLN A 35 -5.69 6.68 -14.16
N ASN A 36 -6.32 5.86 -15.00
CA ASN A 36 -7.58 5.24 -14.63
C ASN A 36 -7.29 3.88 -13.99
N ALA A 37 -6.50 3.92 -12.93
CA ALA A 37 -6.07 2.72 -12.21
C ALA A 37 -6.31 2.92 -10.72
N TRP A 38 -7.08 2.02 -10.13
CA TRP A 38 -7.48 2.06 -8.74
C TRP A 38 -6.87 0.90 -7.97
N GLN A 39 -6.47 1.14 -6.75
CA GLN A 39 -5.85 0.12 -5.91
C GLN A 39 -5.96 0.47 -4.43
N PHE A 40 -5.64 -0.50 -3.57
CA PHE A 40 -5.34 -0.19 -2.17
C PHE A 40 -3.97 0.51 -2.10
N PRO A 41 -3.81 1.47 -1.18
CA PRO A 41 -2.49 2.06 -0.94
C PRO A 41 -1.47 0.99 -0.55
N GLN A 42 -0.28 1.10 -1.10
CA GLN A 42 0.83 0.18 -0.87
C GLN A 42 2.13 0.96 -0.90
N GLY A 43 3.14 0.46 -0.22
CA GLY A 43 4.44 1.10 -0.27
C GLY A 43 5.55 0.19 0.20
N GLY A 44 6.78 0.48 -0.23
CA GLY A 44 7.97 -0.29 0.13
C GLY A 44 8.37 -0.09 1.58
N ILE A 45 8.96 -1.12 2.16
CA ILE A 45 9.54 -1.06 3.51
C ILE A 45 11.01 -0.72 3.35
N ASN A 46 11.47 0.33 4.03
CA ASN A 46 12.88 0.74 4.01
C ASN A 46 13.73 -0.19 4.87
N ALA A 47 15.06 -0.19 4.63
CA ALA A 47 15.98 -1.14 5.25
C ALA A 47 15.91 -1.19 6.78
N SER A 48 15.69 -0.06 7.44
CA SER A 48 15.67 0.03 8.90
C SER A 48 14.27 0.10 9.50
N GLU A 49 13.23 -0.09 8.66
CA GLU A 49 11.85 -0.01 9.12
C GLU A 49 11.29 -1.39 9.45
N THR A 50 10.47 -1.44 10.50
CA THR A 50 9.55 -2.54 10.69
C THR A 50 8.36 -2.37 9.73
N PRO A 51 7.58 -3.43 9.46
CA PRO A 51 6.35 -3.30 8.67
C PRO A 51 5.39 -2.25 9.23
N GLN A 52 5.24 -2.17 10.55
CA GLN A 52 4.34 -1.20 11.17
C GLN A 52 4.85 0.23 11.02
N GLN A 53 6.16 0.46 11.12
CA GLN A 53 6.74 1.77 10.85
C GLN A 53 6.51 2.21 9.41
N ALA A 54 6.70 1.29 8.46
CA ALA A 54 6.43 1.55 7.04
C ALA A 54 4.95 1.83 6.80
N LEU A 55 4.06 1.10 7.47
CA LEU A 55 2.61 1.33 7.41
C LEU A 55 2.27 2.79 7.75
N PHE A 56 2.74 3.28 8.88
CA PHE A 56 2.39 4.63 9.33
C PHE A 56 3.06 5.71 8.49
N ARG A 57 4.27 5.46 7.99
CA ARG A 57 4.92 6.40 7.06
C ARG A 57 4.13 6.49 5.75
N GLU A 58 3.79 5.36 5.14
CA GLU A 58 3.02 5.33 3.90
C GLU A 58 1.60 5.89 4.09
N LEU A 59 0.98 5.59 5.22
CA LEU A 59 -0.34 6.14 5.55
C LEU A 59 -0.32 7.66 5.53
N TYR A 60 0.70 8.26 6.14
CA TYR A 60 0.83 9.70 6.13
C TYR A 60 1.15 10.24 4.73
N GLU A 61 2.15 9.66 4.07
CA GLU A 61 2.58 10.15 2.76
C GLU A 61 1.47 10.08 1.71
N GLU A 62 0.71 9.00 1.70
CA GLU A 62 -0.26 8.74 0.63
C GLU A 62 -1.69 9.16 0.98
N ILE A 63 -2.06 9.11 2.25
CA ILE A 63 -3.45 9.33 2.70
C ILE A 63 -3.57 10.53 3.64
N GLY A 64 -2.46 11.00 4.21
CA GLY A 64 -2.44 12.15 5.11
C GLY A 64 -2.90 11.84 6.53
N LEU A 65 -3.04 10.58 6.89
CA LEU A 65 -3.47 10.16 8.22
C LEU A 65 -2.28 9.73 9.07
N THR A 66 -2.44 9.88 10.39
CA THR A 66 -1.44 9.47 11.38
C THR A 66 -1.93 8.27 12.18
N ALA A 67 -1.04 7.73 13.01
CA ALA A 67 -1.37 6.60 13.88
C ALA A 67 -2.57 6.89 14.81
N GLY A 68 -2.76 8.14 15.20
CA GLY A 68 -3.88 8.55 16.04
C GLY A 68 -5.23 8.56 15.33
N ASP A 69 -5.22 8.51 14.00
CA ASP A 69 -6.44 8.60 13.19
C ASP A 69 -7.03 7.23 12.86
N VAL A 70 -6.34 6.15 13.20
CA VAL A 70 -6.76 4.79 12.83
C VAL A 70 -6.52 3.81 13.97
N ASP A 71 -7.25 2.69 13.96
CA ASP A 71 -6.96 1.51 14.76
C ASP A 71 -6.50 0.39 13.84
N ILE A 72 -5.44 -0.33 14.22
CA ILE A 72 -5.05 -1.55 13.53
C ILE A 72 -5.97 -2.66 14.01
N VAL A 73 -6.81 -3.17 13.11
CA VAL A 73 -7.77 -4.22 13.42
C VAL A 73 -7.15 -5.60 13.22
N ALA A 74 -6.36 -5.74 12.16
CA ALA A 74 -5.74 -7.02 11.81
C ALA A 74 -4.53 -6.79 10.91
N CYS A 75 -3.64 -7.77 10.87
CA CYS A 75 -2.56 -7.81 9.89
C CYS A 75 -2.27 -9.25 9.51
N THR A 76 -1.68 -9.46 8.34
CA THR A 76 -1.23 -10.79 7.95
C THR A 76 -0.06 -11.23 8.84
N ARG A 77 -0.06 -12.50 9.24
CA ARG A 77 0.99 -13.03 10.11
C ARG A 77 2.29 -13.26 9.37
N GLY A 78 2.21 -13.82 8.17
CA GLY A 78 3.35 -14.10 7.33
C GLY A 78 3.43 -13.15 6.16
N TRP A 79 4.41 -13.40 5.30
CA TRP A 79 4.58 -12.65 4.06
C TRP A 79 3.76 -13.29 2.95
N LEU A 80 2.98 -12.47 2.23
CA LEU A 80 2.29 -12.89 1.01
C LEU A 80 3.18 -12.51 -0.17
N ARG A 81 3.56 -13.51 -0.96
CA ARG A 81 4.49 -13.31 -2.06
C ARG A 81 3.78 -13.42 -3.40
N TYR A 82 4.14 -12.55 -4.34
CA TYR A 82 3.79 -12.75 -5.74
C TYR A 82 5.01 -12.46 -6.60
N ARG A 83 5.08 -13.16 -7.73
CA ARG A 83 6.18 -12.98 -8.69
C ARG A 83 5.74 -12.09 -9.83
N LEU A 84 6.66 -11.24 -10.28
CA LEU A 84 6.44 -10.45 -11.48
C LEU A 84 6.43 -11.37 -12.71
N PRO A 85 5.62 -11.07 -13.73
CA PRO A 85 5.77 -11.72 -15.04
C PRO A 85 7.21 -11.52 -15.55
N ARG A 86 7.75 -12.52 -16.24
CA ARG A 86 9.14 -12.47 -16.72
C ARG A 86 9.45 -11.19 -17.48
N ARG A 87 8.53 -10.74 -18.33
CA ARG A 87 8.70 -9.52 -19.12
C ARG A 87 8.86 -8.26 -18.28
N MET A 88 8.44 -8.28 -17.03
CA MET A 88 8.50 -7.14 -16.12
C MET A 88 9.73 -7.17 -15.21
N ILE A 89 10.52 -8.24 -15.27
CA ILE A 89 11.73 -8.37 -14.45
C ILE A 89 12.88 -7.64 -15.15
N ARG A 90 13.49 -6.70 -14.44
CA ARG A 90 14.67 -5.96 -14.93
C ARG A 90 15.93 -6.76 -14.63
N THR A 91 16.34 -7.60 -15.60
CA THR A 91 17.48 -8.50 -15.41
C THR A 91 18.81 -7.79 -15.32
N HIS A 92 18.90 -6.54 -15.79
CA HIS A 92 20.14 -5.75 -15.73
C HIS A 92 20.33 -5.03 -14.41
N SER A 93 19.28 -4.92 -13.59
CA SER A 93 19.36 -4.31 -12.27
C SER A 93 20.01 -5.27 -11.27
N ARG A 94 20.78 -4.72 -10.33
CA ARG A 94 21.39 -5.50 -9.24
C ARG A 94 21.06 -4.84 -7.90
N PRO A 95 20.51 -5.59 -6.92
CA PRO A 95 20.02 -6.96 -7.05
C PRO A 95 18.80 -7.08 -7.96
N VAL A 96 18.56 -8.25 -8.52
CA VAL A 96 17.38 -8.49 -9.38
C VAL A 96 16.15 -8.66 -8.50
N CYS A 97 15.09 -7.93 -8.81
CA CYS A 97 13.80 -8.05 -8.13
C CYS A 97 12.88 -8.97 -8.95
N ILE A 98 12.48 -10.10 -8.39
CA ILE A 98 11.60 -11.06 -9.05
C ILE A 98 10.15 -10.96 -8.61
N GLY A 99 9.86 -10.17 -7.59
CA GLY A 99 8.50 -10.00 -7.08
C GLY A 99 8.46 -9.17 -5.82
N GLN A 100 7.32 -9.19 -5.17
CA GLN A 100 7.12 -8.53 -3.89
C GLN A 100 6.69 -9.52 -2.84
N LYS A 101 7.04 -9.24 -1.59
CA LYS A 101 6.45 -9.89 -0.43
C LYS A 101 5.75 -8.82 0.40
N GLN A 102 4.53 -9.12 0.83
CA GLN A 102 3.65 -8.12 1.41
C GLN A 102 3.16 -8.51 2.79
N LYS A 103 3.08 -7.50 3.66
CA LYS A 103 2.30 -7.52 4.90
C LYS A 103 1.12 -6.60 4.68
N TRP A 104 -0.08 -7.11 4.88
CA TRP A 104 -1.31 -6.34 4.75
C TRP A 104 -1.87 -5.99 6.12
N PHE A 105 -2.30 -4.73 6.25
CA PHE A 105 -2.91 -4.21 7.48
C PHE A 105 -4.33 -3.78 7.18
N LEU A 106 -5.25 -4.20 8.05
CA LEU A 106 -6.62 -3.72 8.03
C LEU A 106 -6.76 -2.67 9.14
N LEU A 107 -7.09 -1.46 8.75
CA LEU A 107 -7.25 -0.33 9.65
C LEU A 107 -8.71 0.11 9.70
N LYS A 108 -9.16 0.56 10.85
CA LYS A 108 -10.45 1.23 11.00
C LYS A 108 -10.20 2.71 11.21
N ILE A 109 -10.84 3.56 10.40
CA ILE A 109 -10.71 5.01 10.53
C ILE A 109 -11.42 5.48 11.80
N ARG A 110 -10.75 6.36 12.55
CA ARG A 110 -11.29 6.96 13.79
C ARG A 110 -11.60 8.45 13.61
N CYS A 111 -10.92 9.09 12.66
CA CYS A 111 -11.10 10.50 12.37
C CYS A 111 -12.22 10.68 11.34
N GLN A 112 -12.56 11.94 11.07
CA GLN A 112 -13.49 12.26 9.99
C GLN A 112 -12.81 12.07 8.64
N GLU A 113 -13.56 11.63 7.64
CA GLU A 113 -13.00 11.39 6.31
C GLU A 113 -12.48 12.67 5.66
N SER A 114 -12.90 13.85 6.11
CA SER A 114 -12.38 15.13 5.64
C SER A 114 -10.89 15.31 5.96
N GLN A 115 -10.33 14.52 6.86
CA GLN A 115 -8.90 14.56 7.17
C GLN A 115 -8.04 13.79 6.16
N ILE A 116 -8.66 12.98 5.29
CA ILE A 116 -7.94 12.28 4.23
C ILE A 116 -7.39 13.31 3.25
N CYS A 117 -6.07 13.30 3.07
CA CYS A 117 -5.36 14.25 2.21
C CYS A 117 -4.29 13.51 1.41
N MET A 118 -4.44 13.50 0.09
CA MET A 118 -3.51 12.81 -0.80
C MET A 118 -2.40 13.70 -1.31
N THR A 119 -2.33 14.93 -0.82
CA THR A 119 -1.30 15.92 -1.20
C THR A 119 -0.39 16.28 -0.03
N ALA A 120 -0.24 15.38 0.93
CA ALA A 120 0.63 15.60 2.09
C ALA A 120 2.12 15.66 1.70
N THR A 121 2.49 15.08 0.56
CA THR A 121 3.85 15.14 0.01
C THR A 121 3.86 15.89 -1.33
N PRO A 122 5.03 16.39 -1.78
CA PRO A 122 5.13 17.10 -3.05
C PRO A 122 4.89 16.22 -4.27
N THR A 123 5.05 14.91 -4.14
CA THR A 123 4.88 13.95 -5.24
C THR A 123 3.81 12.92 -4.87
N PRO A 124 2.52 13.30 -4.90
CA PRO A 124 1.45 12.38 -4.50
C PRO A 124 1.36 11.20 -5.46
N GLU A 125 1.08 10.04 -4.91
CA GLU A 125 0.88 8.81 -5.68
C GLU A 125 -0.56 8.66 -6.15
N PHE A 126 -1.50 9.22 -5.40
CA PHE A 126 -2.93 9.17 -5.69
C PHE A 126 -3.50 10.57 -5.85
N ASP A 127 -4.53 10.70 -6.70
CA ASP A 127 -5.23 11.96 -6.91
C ASP A 127 -6.74 11.88 -6.61
N GLY A 128 -7.21 10.78 -6.10
CA GLY A 128 -8.60 10.61 -5.72
C GLY A 128 -8.80 9.33 -4.94
N TRP A 129 -9.95 9.25 -4.26
CA TRP A 129 -10.33 8.06 -3.51
C TRP A 129 -11.84 8.01 -3.38
N ARG A 130 -12.35 6.81 -3.03
CA ARG A 130 -13.77 6.61 -2.74
C ARG A 130 -13.94 5.42 -1.80
N TRP A 131 -15.08 5.36 -1.14
CA TRP A 131 -15.48 4.18 -0.39
C TRP A 131 -16.11 3.19 -1.36
N VAL A 132 -15.71 1.92 -1.25
CA VAL A 132 -16.27 0.83 -2.05
C VAL A 132 -16.74 -0.28 -1.13
N SER A 133 -17.64 -1.14 -1.62
CA SER A 133 -18.07 -2.31 -0.87
C SER A 133 -16.88 -3.25 -0.64
N TYR A 134 -16.96 -4.06 0.41
CA TYR A 134 -15.91 -5.01 0.79
C TYR A 134 -15.46 -5.90 -0.37
N TRP A 135 -16.40 -6.33 -1.20
CA TRP A 135 -16.11 -7.29 -2.28
C TRP A 135 -15.72 -6.63 -3.60
N TYR A 136 -15.91 -5.33 -3.73
CA TYR A 136 -15.67 -4.62 -4.98
C TYR A 136 -14.24 -4.77 -5.51
N PRO A 137 -13.19 -4.68 -4.68
CA PRO A 137 -11.81 -4.75 -5.17
C PRO A 137 -11.44 -6.06 -5.85
N LEU A 138 -12.10 -7.17 -5.50
CA LEU A 138 -11.77 -8.49 -6.07
C LEU A 138 -11.90 -8.53 -7.58
N GLY A 139 -12.84 -7.77 -8.15
CA GLY A 139 -13.03 -7.70 -9.58
C GLY A 139 -12.21 -6.63 -10.29
N GLN A 140 -11.44 -5.84 -9.55
CA GLN A 140 -10.78 -4.65 -10.07
C GLN A 140 -9.26 -4.67 -9.99
N VAL A 141 -8.68 -5.67 -9.31
CA VAL A 141 -7.22 -5.75 -9.17
C VAL A 141 -6.58 -6.24 -10.46
N VAL A 142 -5.34 -5.82 -10.70
CA VAL A 142 -4.58 -6.32 -11.85
C VAL A 142 -4.28 -7.81 -11.68
N PRO A 143 -4.21 -8.59 -12.80
CA PRO A 143 -4.18 -10.06 -12.71
C PRO A 143 -3.01 -10.66 -11.94
N PHE A 144 -1.88 -9.97 -11.81
CA PHE A 144 -0.71 -10.52 -11.13
C PHE A 144 -0.57 -10.06 -9.66
N LYS A 145 -1.57 -9.40 -9.10
CA LYS A 145 -1.52 -8.91 -7.70
C LYS A 145 -2.48 -9.65 -6.78
#